data_b034669f2e5551301b5715515891feca
#
_entry.id   b034669f2e5551301b5715515891feca
#
_cell.length_a   1.000
_cell.length_b   1.000
_cell.length_c   1.000
_cell.angle_alpha   90.00
_cell.angle_beta   90.00
_cell.angle_gamma   90.00
#
_symmetry.space_group_name_H-M   'P 1'
#
loop_
_entity.id
_entity.type
_entity.pdbx_description
1 polymer ?
#
loop_
_entity_poly.entity_id
_entity_poly.type
_entity_poly.pdbx_seq_one_letter_code
_entity_poly.pdbx_strand_id
1 'polypeptide(L)'
;MVKQLQVYLTQPQLYEKTIEKFWNDPHISKGMLETHLNPNTNAASRKPEFINRSVSWLSSMLHKESSMLDIGCGPGLYTQRLSELGYHVTGLDFSERSIEYAKTQDSKTKYILMNYHEQFDLITLIWCDYGALVLEDRLTLLKRVYQALKPGGRFILDVFTPEHHKKVIEEKTYDVYDAGFWSPNPHICFSSTYKYEHDISCSKYVIVEDHQVKTYNIWNTCFSPKQLSHECGEVGFNLEGLFSDVSGKEYHHESDTLCVMLRK
;
A
#
# COMPACT_ATOMS: atom_id res chain seq x y z
N MET A 1 -24.60 21.11 17.00
CA MET A 1 -23.36 20.37 17.34
C MET A 1 -23.59 18.85 17.32
N VAL A 2 -24.40 18.22 18.20
CA VAL A 2 -24.56 16.74 18.23
C VAL A 2 -25.04 16.16 16.90
N LYS A 3 -26.12 16.70 16.29
CA LYS A 3 -26.62 16.23 14.98
C LYS A 3 -25.61 16.37 13.84
N GLN A 4 -24.75 17.39 13.88
CA GLN A 4 -23.68 17.58 12.89
C GLN A 4 -22.61 16.50 13.06
N LEU A 5 -22.19 16.22 14.30
CA LEU A 5 -21.20 15.20 14.58
C LEU A 5 -21.69 13.77 14.23
N GLN A 6 -22.99 13.49 14.45
CA GLN A 6 -23.58 12.19 14.09
C GLN A 6 -23.36 11.81 12.63
N VAL A 7 -23.43 12.77 11.69
CA VAL A 7 -23.22 12.51 10.27
C VAL A 7 -21.81 11.96 10.00
N TYR A 8 -20.81 12.51 10.67
CA TYR A 8 -19.42 12.04 10.52
C TYR A 8 -19.17 10.68 11.19
N LEU A 9 -19.89 10.35 12.27
CA LEU A 9 -19.68 9.12 13.05
C LEU A 9 -20.50 7.93 12.56
N THR A 10 -21.29 8.07 11.49
CA THR A 10 -22.00 6.95 10.87
C THR A 10 -21.05 6.00 10.15
N GLN A 11 -21.45 4.71 10.07
CA GLN A 11 -20.74 3.74 9.24
C GLN A 11 -20.73 4.21 7.78
N PRO A 12 -19.58 4.26 7.10
CA PRO A 12 -19.51 4.67 5.71
C PRO A 12 -20.18 3.63 4.79
N GLN A 13 -20.67 4.07 3.64
CA GLN A 13 -21.07 3.14 2.59
C GLN A 13 -19.83 2.42 2.04
N LEU A 14 -20.02 1.24 1.47
CA LEU A 14 -18.92 0.44 0.94
C LEU A 14 -18.06 1.28 -0.05
N TYR A 15 -16.78 1.40 0.22
CA TYR A 15 -15.80 2.21 -0.52
C TYR A 15 -16.12 3.70 -0.64
N GLU A 16 -16.90 4.23 0.30
CA GLU A 16 -17.15 5.68 0.37
C GLU A 16 -15.83 6.45 0.45
N LYS A 17 -15.61 7.31 -0.56
CA LYS A 17 -14.40 8.15 -0.65
C LYS A 17 -14.54 9.36 0.27
N THR A 18 -13.44 9.80 0.86
CA THR A 18 -13.34 11.04 1.62
C THR A 18 -12.73 12.15 0.75
N ILE A 19 -13.04 13.40 1.10
CA ILE A 19 -12.55 14.57 0.36
C ILE A 19 -11.06 14.80 0.68
N GLU A 20 -10.68 14.51 1.92
CA GLU A 20 -9.34 14.73 2.44
C GLU A 20 -8.33 13.77 1.83
N LYS A 21 -7.20 14.33 1.45
CA LYS A 21 -6.09 13.59 0.84
C LYS A 21 -5.11 13.13 1.92
N PHE A 22 -5.35 11.96 2.52
CA PHE A 22 -4.55 11.41 3.62
C PHE A 22 -3.03 11.48 3.36
N TRP A 23 -2.59 10.98 2.22
CA TRP A 23 -1.16 10.86 1.88
C TRP A 23 -0.49 12.21 1.51
N ASN A 24 -1.27 13.20 1.08
CA ASN A 24 -0.78 14.52 0.66
C ASN A 24 -1.26 15.65 1.58
N ASP A 25 -1.86 15.33 2.74
CA ASP A 25 -2.06 16.35 3.78
C ASP A 25 -0.70 16.83 4.28
N PRO A 26 -0.44 18.15 4.32
CA PRO A 26 0.88 18.70 4.66
C PRO A 26 1.40 18.27 6.04
N HIS A 27 0.52 18.06 7.02
CA HIS A 27 0.87 17.62 8.35
C HIS A 27 1.01 16.10 8.43
N ILE A 28 -0.02 15.35 7.99
CA ILE A 28 -0.05 13.88 8.06
C ILE A 28 1.10 13.27 7.26
N SER A 29 1.39 13.79 6.06
CA SER A 29 2.46 13.26 5.21
C SER A 29 3.85 13.34 5.88
N LYS A 30 4.06 14.30 6.80
CA LYS A 30 5.30 14.37 7.60
C LYS A 30 5.38 13.19 8.59
N GLY A 31 4.32 12.98 9.37
CA GLY A 31 4.24 11.85 10.32
C GLY A 31 4.28 10.49 9.60
N MET A 32 3.70 10.40 8.40
CA MET A 32 3.79 9.19 7.57
C MET A 32 5.23 8.90 7.14
N LEU A 33 5.98 9.91 6.68
CA LEU A 33 7.38 9.74 6.33
C LEU A 33 8.21 9.27 7.54
N GLU A 34 8.01 9.89 8.70
CA GLU A 34 8.66 9.47 9.95
C GLU A 34 8.33 8.01 10.31
N THR A 35 7.08 7.60 10.11
CA THR A 35 6.62 6.23 10.35
C THR A 35 7.26 5.24 9.37
N HIS A 36 7.36 5.57 8.09
CA HIS A 36 8.06 4.77 7.07
C HIS A 36 9.53 4.54 7.43
N LEU A 37 10.19 5.57 7.94
CA LEU A 37 11.62 5.54 8.26
C LEU A 37 11.93 4.91 9.63
N ASN A 38 10.93 4.65 10.46
CA ASN A 38 11.13 4.06 11.79
C ASN A 38 11.46 2.56 11.67
N PRO A 39 12.71 2.13 11.99
CA PRO A 39 13.14 0.75 11.81
C PRO A 39 12.51 -0.22 12.82
N ASN A 40 11.85 0.28 13.86
CA ASN A 40 11.33 -0.53 14.97
C ASN A 40 9.87 -0.95 14.79
N THR A 41 9.17 -0.44 13.77
CA THR A 41 7.75 -0.73 13.52
C THR A 41 7.51 -1.27 12.11
N ASN A 42 6.36 -1.92 11.92
CA ASN A 42 5.83 -2.30 10.61
C ASN A 42 4.58 -1.45 10.27
N ALA A 43 4.44 -0.26 10.80
CA ALA A 43 3.20 0.52 10.66
C ALA A 43 2.96 1.06 9.23
N ALA A 44 4.01 1.55 8.57
CA ALA A 44 3.92 2.09 7.20
C ALA A 44 4.90 1.43 6.23
N SER A 45 5.92 0.77 6.73
CA SER A 45 6.88 -0.04 5.96
C SER A 45 7.33 -1.24 6.78
N ARG A 46 7.89 -2.24 6.13
CA ARG A 46 8.50 -3.39 6.80
C ARG A 46 9.80 -2.99 7.48
N LYS A 47 10.19 -3.71 8.54
CA LYS A 47 11.50 -3.54 9.19
C LYS A 47 12.64 -3.83 8.21
N PRO A 48 13.84 -3.19 8.42
CA PRO A 48 14.97 -3.32 7.49
C PRO A 48 15.39 -4.76 7.17
N GLU A 49 15.35 -5.67 8.16
CA GLU A 49 15.73 -7.06 7.95
C GLU A 49 14.76 -7.79 7.00
N PHE A 50 13.47 -7.46 7.08
CA PHE A 50 12.47 -8.00 6.18
C PHE A 50 12.68 -7.44 4.75
N ILE A 51 12.89 -6.12 4.63
CA ILE A 51 13.17 -5.47 3.34
C ILE A 51 14.41 -6.09 2.68
N ASN A 52 15.48 -6.32 3.44
CA ASN A 52 16.71 -6.92 2.91
C ASN A 52 16.47 -8.36 2.39
N ARG A 53 15.67 -9.17 3.11
CA ARG A 53 15.28 -10.51 2.61
C ARG A 53 14.46 -10.42 1.33
N SER A 54 13.49 -9.49 1.30
CA SER A 54 12.66 -9.27 0.10
C SER A 54 13.49 -8.84 -1.10
N VAL A 55 14.41 -7.90 -0.92
CA VAL A 55 15.33 -7.45 -1.96
C VAL A 55 16.19 -8.60 -2.47
N SER A 56 16.72 -9.45 -1.59
CA SER A 56 17.49 -10.63 -1.98
C SER A 56 16.65 -11.62 -2.79
N TRP A 57 15.40 -11.86 -2.39
CA TRP A 57 14.49 -12.73 -3.10
C TRP A 57 14.11 -12.16 -4.47
N LEU A 58 13.73 -10.89 -4.56
CA LEU A 58 13.43 -10.20 -5.82
C LEU A 58 14.63 -10.25 -6.78
N SER A 59 15.84 -9.99 -6.26
CA SER A 59 17.09 -10.03 -7.03
C SER A 59 17.40 -11.41 -7.60
N SER A 60 17.01 -12.49 -6.92
CA SER A 60 17.23 -13.87 -7.40
C SER A 60 16.50 -14.19 -8.70
N MET A 61 15.50 -13.39 -9.07
CA MET A 61 14.67 -13.57 -10.27
C MET A 61 15.08 -12.66 -11.43
N LEU A 62 16.08 -11.81 -11.24
CA LEU A 62 16.48 -10.79 -12.18
C LEU A 62 17.88 -11.06 -12.72
N HIS A 63 18.12 -10.58 -13.94
CA HIS A 63 19.45 -10.51 -14.53
C HIS A 63 20.07 -9.14 -14.24
N LYS A 64 21.38 -9.02 -14.42
CA LYS A 64 22.06 -7.71 -14.34
C LYS A 64 21.40 -6.71 -15.29
N GLU A 65 21.30 -5.47 -14.83
CA GLU A 65 20.71 -4.36 -15.60
C GLU A 65 19.20 -4.53 -15.94
N SER A 66 18.49 -5.46 -15.29
CA SER A 66 17.05 -5.54 -15.44
C SER A 66 16.38 -4.23 -15.04
N SER A 67 15.31 -3.88 -15.76
CA SER A 67 14.48 -2.71 -15.46
C SER A 67 13.34 -3.07 -14.51
N MET A 68 13.16 -2.25 -13.48
CA MET A 68 12.14 -2.47 -12.44
C MET A 68 11.28 -1.23 -12.23
N LEU A 69 10.00 -1.46 -11.93
CA LEU A 69 9.08 -0.43 -11.43
C LEU A 69 8.56 -0.85 -10.07
N ASP A 70 8.69 0.02 -9.07
CA ASP A 70 8.07 -0.14 -7.76
C ASP A 70 6.91 0.85 -7.63
N ILE A 71 5.68 0.35 -7.61
CA ILE A 71 4.45 1.14 -7.49
C ILE A 71 4.13 1.28 -6.00
N GLY A 72 3.90 2.52 -5.54
CA GLY A 72 3.78 2.83 -4.13
C GLY A 72 5.15 2.75 -3.42
N CYS A 73 6.21 3.23 -4.08
CA CYS A 73 7.58 3.09 -3.57
C CYS A 73 7.86 3.84 -2.25
N GLY A 74 6.96 4.75 -1.84
CA GLY A 74 7.12 5.56 -0.64
C GLY A 74 8.45 6.33 -0.62
N PRO A 75 9.18 6.35 0.50
CA PRO A 75 10.48 7.02 0.62
C PRO A 75 11.64 6.25 -0.02
N GLY A 76 11.37 5.21 -0.82
CA GLY A 76 12.39 4.53 -1.61
C GLY A 76 13.14 3.40 -0.90
N LEU A 77 12.57 2.81 0.15
CA LEU A 77 13.27 1.80 0.97
C LEU A 77 13.66 0.52 0.20
N TYR A 78 12.83 0.11 -0.77
CA TYR A 78 13.13 -1.01 -1.67
C TYR A 78 13.94 -0.53 -2.88
N THR A 79 13.50 0.56 -3.50
CA THR A 79 14.11 1.08 -4.74
C THR A 79 15.58 1.41 -4.58
N GLN A 80 15.97 2.07 -3.48
CA GLN A 80 17.37 2.38 -3.19
C GLN A 80 18.24 1.12 -3.15
N ARG A 81 17.81 0.10 -2.39
CA ARG A 81 18.58 -1.15 -2.23
C ARG A 81 18.73 -1.91 -3.55
N LEU A 82 17.69 -1.91 -4.37
CA LEU A 82 17.70 -2.53 -5.70
C LEU A 82 18.60 -1.74 -6.67
N SER A 83 18.57 -0.42 -6.60
CA SER A 83 19.46 0.46 -7.37
C SER A 83 20.95 0.27 -6.99
N GLU A 84 21.25 0.10 -5.69
CA GLU A 84 22.58 -0.21 -5.19
C GLU A 84 23.13 -1.56 -5.72
N LEU A 85 22.24 -2.53 -6.00
CA LEU A 85 22.58 -3.81 -6.63
C LEU A 85 22.80 -3.72 -8.14
N GLY A 86 22.59 -2.54 -8.76
CA GLY A 86 22.85 -2.27 -10.16
C GLY A 86 21.67 -2.48 -11.10
N TYR A 87 20.44 -2.56 -10.59
CA TYR A 87 19.24 -2.59 -11.42
C TYR A 87 18.82 -1.17 -11.86
N HIS A 88 18.14 -1.08 -13.01
CA HIS A 88 17.52 0.16 -13.47
C HIS A 88 16.15 0.32 -12.80
N VAL A 89 16.10 1.06 -11.72
CA VAL A 89 14.90 1.16 -10.88
C VAL A 89 14.14 2.45 -11.15
N THR A 90 12.83 2.34 -11.32
CA THR A 90 11.89 3.45 -11.30
C THR A 90 10.99 3.29 -10.07
N GLY A 91 10.87 4.33 -9.26
CA GLY A 91 9.92 4.41 -8.14
C GLY A 91 8.75 5.31 -8.52
N LEU A 92 7.54 4.82 -8.34
CA LEU A 92 6.30 5.56 -8.55
C LEU A 92 5.57 5.71 -7.22
N ASP A 93 5.24 6.92 -6.84
CA ASP A 93 4.37 7.21 -5.69
C ASP A 93 3.54 8.47 -5.96
N PHE A 94 2.43 8.64 -5.27
CA PHE A 94 1.63 9.86 -5.34
C PHE A 94 1.90 10.82 -4.18
N SER A 95 2.64 10.40 -3.14
CA SER A 95 3.11 11.23 -2.04
C SER A 95 4.31 12.06 -2.47
N GLU A 96 4.09 13.36 -2.69
CA GLU A 96 5.15 14.29 -3.08
C GLU A 96 6.29 14.29 -2.06
N ARG A 97 5.97 14.30 -0.76
CA ARG A 97 6.95 14.31 0.32
C ARG A 97 7.82 13.05 0.32
N SER A 98 7.23 11.88 0.10
CA SER A 98 7.96 10.62 0.02
C SER A 98 8.92 10.61 -1.17
N ILE A 99 8.45 11.06 -2.33
CA ILE A 99 9.27 11.18 -3.55
C ILE A 99 10.41 12.20 -3.39
N GLU A 100 10.15 13.35 -2.78
CA GLU A 100 11.19 14.34 -2.49
C GLU A 100 12.27 13.75 -1.59
N TYR A 101 11.88 13.08 -0.51
CA TYR A 101 12.82 12.38 0.36
C TYR A 101 13.62 11.32 -0.41
N ALA A 102 12.96 10.43 -1.15
CA ALA A 102 13.60 9.37 -1.91
C ALA A 102 14.67 9.90 -2.88
N LYS A 103 14.39 11.01 -3.57
CA LYS A 103 15.35 11.69 -4.45
C LYS A 103 16.59 12.20 -3.72
N THR A 104 16.48 12.55 -2.44
CA THR A 104 17.67 12.98 -1.66
C THR A 104 18.55 11.82 -1.24
N GLN A 105 17.99 10.61 -1.14
CA GLN A 105 18.71 9.41 -0.69
C GLN A 105 19.35 8.63 -1.84
N ASP A 106 18.74 8.65 -3.01
CA ASP A 106 19.22 7.90 -4.18
C ASP A 106 19.06 8.71 -5.48
N SER A 107 20.17 9.09 -6.05
CA SER A 107 20.21 9.86 -7.33
C SER A 107 20.19 8.95 -8.58
N LYS A 108 20.31 7.64 -8.43
CA LYS A 108 20.34 6.68 -9.55
C LYS A 108 18.94 6.21 -9.93
N THR A 109 18.04 6.09 -8.96
CA THR A 109 16.64 5.72 -9.20
C THR A 109 15.87 6.87 -9.83
N LYS A 110 15.08 6.56 -10.84
CA LYS A 110 14.12 7.50 -11.43
C LYS A 110 12.86 7.54 -10.59
N TYR A 111 12.62 8.63 -9.86
CA TYR A 111 11.40 8.83 -9.09
C TYR A 111 10.39 9.70 -9.83
N ILE A 112 9.15 9.20 -9.99
CA ILE A 112 8.08 9.86 -10.73
C ILE A 112 6.80 9.97 -9.90
N LEU A 113 6.08 11.07 -10.09
CA LEU A 113 4.72 11.30 -9.61
C LEU A 113 3.78 10.93 -10.76
N MET A 114 3.08 9.80 -10.68
CA MET A 114 2.08 9.35 -11.66
C MET A 114 2.54 9.31 -13.14
N ASN A 115 2.22 8.22 -13.80
CA ASN A 115 2.44 7.88 -15.21
C ASN A 115 3.88 7.47 -15.61
N TYR A 116 3.96 6.29 -16.21
CA TYR A 116 5.16 5.73 -16.83
C TYR A 116 4.86 5.33 -18.28
N HIS A 117 5.89 5.34 -19.13
CA HIS A 117 5.79 4.97 -20.56
C HIS A 117 6.82 3.91 -20.98
N GLU A 118 7.60 3.41 -20.01
CA GLU A 118 8.65 2.42 -20.24
C GLU A 118 8.12 1.00 -20.00
N GLN A 119 8.85 -0.02 -20.49
CA GLN A 119 8.57 -1.42 -20.19
C GLN A 119 9.59 -1.99 -19.22
N PHE A 120 9.12 -2.87 -18.31
CA PHE A 120 9.89 -3.38 -17.19
C PHE A 120 9.98 -4.91 -17.22
N ASP A 121 11.10 -5.43 -16.71
CA ASP A 121 11.29 -6.86 -16.48
C ASP A 121 10.54 -7.33 -15.23
N LEU A 122 10.47 -6.46 -14.20
CA LEU A 122 9.74 -6.69 -12.97
C LEU A 122 8.98 -5.44 -12.55
N ILE A 123 7.72 -5.63 -12.14
CA ILE A 123 6.93 -4.59 -11.46
C ILE A 123 6.56 -5.12 -10.07
N THR A 124 6.63 -4.26 -9.06
CA THR A 124 6.25 -4.57 -7.68
C THR A 124 5.15 -3.62 -7.19
N LEU A 125 4.26 -4.13 -6.33
CA LEU A 125 3.30 -3.36 -5.54
C LEU A 125 3.28 -4.00 -4.15
N ILE A 126 3.99 -3.41 -3.20
CA ILE A 126 4.31 -4.00 -1.90
C ILE A 126 3.63 -3.22 -0.80
N TRP A 127 3.22 -3.92 0.25
CA TRP A 127 2.56 -3.43 1.45
C TRP A 127 1.04 -3.49 1.39
N CYS A 128 0.49 -4.44 0.63
CA CYS A 128 -0.95 -4.75 0.55
C CYS A 128 -1.83 -3.61 -0.01
N ASP A 129 -1.23 -2.62 -0.67
CA ASP A 129 -1.94 -1.43 -1.21
C ASP A 129 -2.99 -1.79 -2.25
N TYR A 130 -2.86 -2.94 -2.90
CA TYR A 130 -3.87 -3.45 -3.85
C TYR A 130 -5.25 -3.59 -3.21
N GLY A 131 -5.31 -4.01 -1.95
CA GLY A 131 -6.54 -4.18 -1.19
C GLY A 131 -7.27 -2.87 -0.85
N ALA A 132 -6.58 -1.73 -0.91
CA ALA A 132 -7.18 -0.41 -0.66
C ALA A 132 -8.03 0.10 -1.83
N LEU A 133 -7.86 -0.48 -3.03
CA LEU A 133 -8.51 -0.05 -4.26
C LEU A 133 -9.89 -0.70 -4.43
N VAL A 134 -10.84 0.03 -5.05
CA VAL A 134 -12.08 -0.57 -5.54
C VAL A 134 -11.83 -1.44 -6.76
N LEU A 135 -12.72 -2.37 -7.06
CA LEU A 135 -12.53 -3.34 -8.16
C LEU A 135 -12.19 -2.67 -9.51
N GLU A 136 -12.88 -1.59 -9.86
CA GLU A 136 -12.64 -0.86 -11.12
C GLU A 136 -11.23 -0.29 -11.21
N ASP A 137 -10.75 0.31 -10.08
CA ASP A 137 -9.40 0.86 -10.00
C ASP A 137 -8.34 -0.27 -10.02
N ARG A 138 -8.62 -1.43 -9.39
CA ARG A 138 -7.75 -2.62 -9.44
C ARG A 138 -7.59 -3.15 -10.86
N LEU A 139 -8.69 -3.34 -11.58
CA LEU A 139 -8.66 -3.81 -12.96
C LEU A 139 -7.95 -2.82 -13.90
N THR A 140 -8.12 -1.52 -13.64
CA THR A 140 -7.39 -0.48 -14.38
C THR A 140 -5.90 -0.54 -14.09
N LEU A 141 -5.51 -0.71 -12.83
CA LEU A 141 -4.12 -0.91 -12.42
C LEU A 141 -3.50 -2.15 -13.08
N LEU A 142 -4.18 -3.30 -12.98
CA LEU A 142 -3.71 -4.56 -13.59
C LEU A 142 -3.47 -4.43 -15.09
N LYS A 143 -4.40 -3.79 -15.83
CA LYS A 143 -4.25 -3.54 -17.27
C LYS A 143 -3.03 -2.68 -17.58
N ARG A 144 -2.80 -1.61 -16.81
CA ARG A 144 -1.63 -0.74 -16.96
C ARG A 144 -0.34 -1.48 -16.66
N VAL A 145 -0.30 -2.25 -15.59
CA VAL A 145 0.86 -3.09 -15.20
C VAL A 145 1.16 -4.11 -16.30
N TYR A 146 0.11 -4.80 -16.81
CA TYR A 146 0.27 -5.75 -17.90
C TYR A 146 0.88 -5.12 -19.15
N GLN A 147 0.41 -3.92 -19.52
CA GLN A 147 0.95 -3.18 -20.66
C GLN A 147 2.41 -2.76 -20.45
N ALA A 148 2.76 -2.35 -19.23
CA ALA A 148 4.09 -1.89 -18.87
C ALA A 148 5.13 -3.01 -18.69
N LEU A 149 4.69 -4.25 -18.59
CA LEU A 149 5.62 -5.38 -18.54
C LEU A 149 6.11 -5.75 -19.93
N LYS A 150 7.40 -6.06 -20.04
CA LYS A 150 7.97 -6.74 -21.22
C LYS A 150 7.33 -8.12 -21.39
N PRO A 151 7.33 -8.71 -22.60
CA PRO A 151 6.96 -10.11 -22.77
C PRO A 151 7.79 -11.01 -21.84
N GLY A 152 7.11 -11.85 -21.05
CA GLY A 152 7.73 -12.70 -20.03
C GLY A 152 8.15 -11.97 -18.75
N GLY A 153 7.87 -10.68 -18.62
CA GLY A 153 8.07 -9.91 -17.39
C GLY A 153 7.13 -10.35 -16.25
N ARG A 154 7.49 -10.02 -15.03
CA ARG A 154 6.78 -10.44 -13.81
C ARG A 154 6.14 -9.28 -13.08
N PHE A 155 4.99 -9.53 -12.50
CA PHE A 155 4.35 -8.65 -11.52
C PHE A 155 4.28 -9.35 -10.17
N ILE A 156 4.79 -8.71 -9.12
CA ILE A 156 4.75 -9.21 -7.75
C ILE A 156 3.96 -8.23 -6.89
N LEU A 157 2.92 -8.73 -6.24
CA LEU A 157 2.14 -7.95 -5.29
C LEU A 157 1.81 -8.78 -4.06
N ASP A 158 1.64 -8.11 -2.93
CA ASP A 158 1.07 -8.72 -1.74
C ASP A 158 -0.28 -8.11 -1.35
N VAL A 159 -1.08 -8.91 -0.66
CA VAL A 159 -2.39 -8.54 -0.15
C VAL A 159 -2.60 -9.18 1.22
N PHE A 160 -3.55 -8.65 1.98
CA PHE A 160 -4.04 -9.35 3.16
C PHE A 160 -4.97 -10.51 2.78
N THR A 161 -5.02 -11.52 3.65
CA THR A 161 -5.82 -12.73 3.48
C THR A 161 -7.11 -12.68 4.32
N PRO A 162 -8.09 -13.58 4.07
CA PRO A 162 -9.22 -13.76 4.96
C PRO A 162 -8.82 -14.10 6.41
N GLU A 163 -7.65 -14.73 6.63
CA GLU A 163 -7.13 -14.97 7.99
C GLU A 163 -6.78 -13.68 8.72
N HIS A 164 -6.23 -12.70 8.01
CA HIS A 164 -6.06 -11.34 8.55
C HIS A 164 -7.41 -10.70 8.88
N HIS A 165 -8.39 -10.80 7.97
CA HIS A 165 -9.73 -10.22 8.18
C HIS A 165 -10.44 -10.81 9.41
N LYS A 166 -10.26 -12.10 9.71
CA LYS A 166 -10.83 -12.72 10.93
C LYS A 166 -10.34 -12.06 12.21
N LYS A 167 -9.11 -11.53 12.22
CA LYS A 167 -8.49 -10.85 13.36
C LYS A 167 -8.90 -9.38 13.50
N VAL A 168 -9.51 -8.80 12.48
CA VAL A 168 -10.04 -7.44 12.54
C VAL A 168 -11.19 -7.40 13.54
N ILE A 169 -11.10 -6.52 14.53
CA ILE A 169 -12.12 -6.33 15.57
C ILE A 169 -12.89 -5.05 15.24
N GLU A 170 -14.22 -5.14 15.22
CA GLU A 170 -15.07 -3.96 15.11
C GLU A 170 -15.08 -3.24 16.45
N GLU A 171 -14.60 -2.01 16.45
CA GLU A 171 -14.53 -1.19 17.66
C GLU A 171 -14.75 0.29 17.33
N LYS A 172 -15.09 1.05 18.36
CA LYS A 172 -15.19 2.51 18.30
C LYS A 172 -14.53 3.07 19.54
N THR A 173 -13.51 3.88 19.32
CA THR A 173 -12.74 4.54 20.36
C THR A 173 -12.63 6.04 20.09
N TYR A 174 -12.19 6.78 21.08
CA TYR A 174 -11.77 8.17 20.87
C TYR A 174 -10.60 8.49 21.80
N ASP A 175 -9.78 9.39 21.33
CA ASP A 175 -8.65 9.94 22.08
C ASP A 175 -8.62 11.46 21.93
N VAL A 176 -8.08 12.15 22.95
CA VAL A 176 -7.93 13.60 22.98
C VAL A 176 -6.45 13.92 22.92
N TYR A 177 -6.07 14.81 22.02
CA TYR A 177 -4.69 15.20 21.78
C TYR A 177 -4.54 16.72 21.84
N ASP A 178 -3.47 17.22 22.47
CA ASP A 178 -3.05 18.61 22.34
C ASP A 178 -2.41 18.88 20.96
N ALA A 179 -1.73 17.88 20.41
CA ALA A 179 -1.19 17.78 19.04
C ALA A 179 -0.81 16.33 18.77
N GLY A 180 -0.70 15.92 17.49
CA GLY A 180 -0.34 14.55 17.16
C GLY A 180 -0.26 14.25 15.68
N PHE A 181 -0.38 12.97 15.33
CA PHE A 181 -0.29 12.50 13.96
C PHE A 181 -1.34 13.15 13.03
N TRP A 182 -2.58 13.31 13.51
CA TRP A 182 -3.69 13.77 12.70
C TRP A 182 -3.75 15.29 12.53
N SER A 183 -3.28 16.04 13.51
CA SER A 183 -3.27 17.50 13.51
C SER A 183 -2.17 18.08 14.41
N PRO A 184 -1.59 19.24 14.04
CA PRO A 184 -0.71 20.01 14.92
C PRO A 184 -1.47 20.77 16.02
N ASN A 185 -2.80 20.84 15.95
CA ASN A 185 -3.67 21.55 16.87
C ASN A 185 -4.34 20.59 17.87
N PRO A 186 -4.89 21.10 18.98
CA PRO A 186 -5.75 20.31 19.87
C PRO A 186 -6.93 19.69 19.08
N HIS A 187 -7.15 18.40 19.26
CA HIS A 187 -8.21 17.69 18.55
C HIS A 187 -8.69 16.44 19.27
N ILE A 188 -9.88 15.98 18.90
CA ILE A 188 -10.41 14.68 19.26
C ILE A 188 -10.35 13.80 18.01
N CYS A 189 -9.77 12.61 18.13
CA CYS A 189 -9.78 11.59 17.09
C CYS A 189 -10.77 10.50 17.47
N PHE A 190 -11.84 10.34 16.70
CA PHE A 190 -12.72 9.18 16.79
C PHE A 190 -12.23 8.13 15.78
N SER A 191 -11.89 6.95 16.29
CA SER A 191 -11.47 5.81 15.48
C SER A 191 -12.57 4.77 15.48
N SER A 192 -12.93 4.27 14.31
CA SER A 192 -13.95 3.23 14.16
C SER A 192 -13.49 2.21 13.13
N THR A 193 -13.62 0.93 13.46
CA THR A 193 -13.36 -0.17 12.53
C THR A 193 -14.67 -0.86 12.20
N TYR A 194 -14.94 -1.06 10.92
CA TYR A 194 -16.14 -1.72 10.40
C TYR A 194 -15.76 -2.88 9.50
N LYS A 195 -16.51 -3.96 9.58
CA LYS A 195 -16.42 -5.12 8.68
C LYS A 195 -17.61 -5.11 7.72
N TYR A 196 -17.32 -5.54 6.50
CA TYR A 196 -18.32 -5.68 5.44
C TYR A 196 -18.23 -7.10 4.87
N GLU A 197 -19.21 -7.46 4.06
CA GLU A 197 -19.18 -8.72 3.31
C GLU A 197 -17.95 -8.80 2.40
N HIS A 198 -17.58 -10.01 2.00
CA HIS A 198 -16.45 -10.31 1.09
C HIS A 198 -15.07 -9.91 1.66
N ASP A 199 -14.88 -10.10 2.96
CA ASP A 199 -13.61 -9.85 3.67
C ASP A 199 -13.09 -8.42 3.49
N ILE A 200 -14.01 -7.44 3.46
CA ILE A 200 -13.68 -6.02 3.38
C ILE A 200 -13.79 -5.39 4.75
N SER A 201 -12.87 -4.49 5.07
CA SER A 201 -12.90 -3.68 6.28
C SER A 201 -12.62 -2.21 5.99
N CYS A 202 -13.08 -1.35 6.89
CA CYS A 202 -12.80 0.08 6.84
C CYS A 202 -12.36 0.55 8.22
N SER A 203 -11.19 1.18 8.29
CA SER A 203 -10.78 1.99 9.42
C SER A 203 -11.15 3.44 9.13
N LYS A 204 -12.10 3.97 9.89
CA LYS A 204 -12.59 5.34 9.77
C LYS A 204 -12.05 6.19 10.89
N TYR A 205 -11.48 7.33 10.53
CA TYR A 205 -10.97 8.33 11.46
C TYR A 205 -11.71 9.64 11.26
N VAL A 206 -12.26 10.20 12.33
CA VAL A 206 -12.93 11.50 12.33
C VAL A 206 -12.18 12.42 13.29
N ILE A 207 -11.54 13.43 12.74
CA ILE A 207 -10.70 14.38 13.46
C ILE A 207 -11.51 15.66 13.66
N VAL A 208 -11.79 15.98 14.91
CA VAL A 208 -12.58 17.14 15.31
C VAL A 208 -11.66 18.19 15.94
N GLU A 209 -11.53 19.30 15.27
CA GLU A 209 -10.86 20.53 15.76
C GLU A 209 -11.92 21.62 16.04
N ASP A 210 -11.53 22.74 16.62
CA ASP A 210 -12.46 23.83 16.98
C ASP A 210 -13.30 24.32 15.79
N HIS A 211 -12.74 24.35 14.59
CA HIS A 211 -13.37 24.99 13.42
C HIS A 211 -13.54 24.05 12.22
N GLN A 212 -13.09 22.79 12.31
CA GLN A 212 -13.17 21.85 11.20
C GLN A 212 -13.34 20.40 11.68
N VAL A 213 -13.93 19.58 10.81
CA VAL A 213 -14.01 18.14 10.98
C VAL A 213 -13.45 17.52 9.70
N LYS A 214 -12.42 16.69 9.84
CA LYS A 214 -11.85 15.89 8.74
C LYS A 214 -12.22 14.43 8.90
N THR A 215 -12.42 13.73 7.82
CA THR A 215 -12.74 12.30 7.84
C THR A 215 -11.84 11.54 6.87
N TYR A 216 -11.30 10.41 7.34
CA TYR A 216 -10.48 9.50 6.54
C TYR A 216 -11.06 8.10 6.62
N ASN A 217 -11.40 7.51 5.47
CA ASN A 217 -11.82 6.12 5.34
C ASN A 217 -10.67 5.33 4.69
N ILE A 218 -10.08 4.42 5.43
CA ILE A 218 -9.02 3.54 4.94
C ILE A 218 -9.61 2.16 4.72
N TRP A 219 -9.78 1.82 3.46
CA TRP A 219 -10.38 0.56 3.03
C TRP A 219 -9.34 -0.52 2.87
N ASN A 220 -9.72 -1.75 3.15
CA ASN A 220 -8.90 -2.92 2.92
C ASN A 220 -9.78 -4.12 2.50
N THR A 221 -9.48 -4.67 1.34
CA THR A 221 -10.03 -5.93 0.84
C THR A 221 -9.01 -7.02 1.06
N CYS A 222 -9.42 -8.12 1.65
CA CYS A 222 -8.60 -9.32 1.79
C CYS A 222 -8.90 -10.32 0.67
N PHE A 223 -7.90 -11.06 0.23
CA PHE A 223 -8.02 -11.97 -0.91
C PHE A 223 -7.59 -13.39 -0.56
N SER A 224 -8.40 -14.35 -0.94
CA SER A 224 -7.92 -15.72 -1.09
C SER A 224 -7.06 -15.87 -2.35
N PRO A 225 -6.17 -16.88 -2.42
CA PRO A 225 -5.39 -17.16 -3.63
C PRO A 225 -6.26 -17.30 -4.88
N LYS A 226 -7.42 -17.94 -4.76
CA LYS A 226 -8.35 -18.15 -5.87
C LYS A 226 -8.94 -16.83 -6.40
N GLN A 227 -9.37 -15.96 -5.50
CA GLN A 227 -9.96 -14.66 -5.89
C GLN A 227 -8.92 -13.78 -6.57
N LEU A 228 -7.72 -13.65 -5.98
CA LEU A 228 -6.66 -12.81 -6.54
C LEU A 228 -6.17 -13.35 -7.90
N SER A 229 -5.95 -14.67 -8.00
CA SER A 229 -5.53 -15.30 -9.26
C SER A 229 -6.58 -15.15 -10.36
N HIS A 230 -7.87 -15.24 -10.02
CA HIS A 230 -8.95 -15.05 -10.98
C HIS A 230 -8.96 -13.61 -11.50
N GLU A 231 -8.94 -12.62 -10.60
CA GLU A 231 -8.96 -11.19 -10.97
C GLU A 231 -7.74 -10.81 -11.83
N CYS A 232 -6.56 -11.33 -11.51
CA CYS A 232 -5.36 -11.12 -12.34
C CYS A 232 -5.44 -11.85 -13.69
N GLY A 233 -6.02 -13.05 -13.71
CA GLY A 233 -6.20 -13.87 -14.92
C GLY A 233 -7.13 -13.23 -15.94
N GLU A 234 -8.15 -12.47 -15.52
CA GLU A 234 -9.05 -11.73 -16.42
C GLU A 234 -8.32 -10.68 -17.29
N VAL A 235 -7.16 -10.21 -16.84
CA VAL A 235 -6.32 -9.28 -17.59
C VAL A 235 -5.28 -9.98 -18.46
N GLY A 236 -5.09 -11.30 -18.28
CA GLY A 236 -4.16 -12.13 -19.05
C GLY A 236 -2.90 -12.55 -18.30
N PHE A 237 -2.80 -12.26 -17.01
CA PHE A 237 -1.69 -12.76 -16.19
C PHE A 237 -1.77 -14.26 -15.94
N ASN A 238 -0.63 -14.92 -15.96
CA ASN A 238 -0.47 -16.30 -15.53
C ASN A 238 0.14 -16.33 -14.13
N LEU A 239 -0.46 -17.10 -13.21
CA LEU A 239 0.10 -17.31 -11.89
C LEU A 239 1.35 -18.19 -11.98
N GLU A 240 2.51 -17.67 -11.57
CA GLU A 240 3.80 -18.38 -11.56
C GLU A 240 4.15 -18.89 -10.15
N GLY A 241 3.72 -18.20 -9.09
CA GLY A 241 4.00 -18.61 -7.72
C GLY A 241 3.10 -17.96 -6.67
N LEU A 242 2.96 -18.66 -5.54
CA LEU A 242 2.26 -18.21 -4.33
C LEU A 242 3.24 -18.27 -3.15
N PHE A 243 3.26 -17.20 -2.35
CA PHE A 243 4.11 -17.04 -1.19
C PHE A 243 3.32 -16.43 -0.04
N SER A 244 3.77 -16.63 1.19
CA SER A 244 3.16 -16.00 2.36
C SER A 244 3.45 -14.51 2.45
N ASP A 245 4.57 -14.05 1.88
CA ASP A 245 4.99 -12.64 1.87
C ASP A 245 6.02 -12.36 0.76
N VAL A 246 6.37 -11.09 0.59
CA VAL A 246 7.32 -10.62 -0.44
C VAL A 246 8.78 -10.93 -0.13
N SER A 247 9.09 -11.74 0.88
CA SER A 247 10.43 -12.28 1.09
C SER A 247 10.63 -13.67 0.48
N GLY A 248 9.62 -14.17 -0.25
CA GLY A 248 9.65 -15.50 -0.88
C GLY A 248 9.36 -16.65 0.08
N LYS A 249 8.78 -16.36 1.24
CA LYS A 249 8.40 -17.39 2.20
C LYS A 249 7.33 -18.29 1.59
N GLU A 250 7.52 -19.62 1.70
CA GLU A 250 6.54 -20.61 1.22
C GLU A 250 5.13 -20.30 1.71
N TYR A 251 4.17 -20.42 0.82
CA TYR A 251 2.78 -20.11 1.11
C TYR A 251 2.21 -21.02 2.19
N HIS A 252 1.60 -20.42 3.19
CA HIS A 252 0.85 -21.12 4.23
C HIS A 252 -0.56 -20.55 4.32
N HIS A 253 -1.58 -21.40 4.35
CA HIS A 253 -2.99 -20.99 4.28
C HIS A 253 -3.47 -20.14 5.48
N GLU A 254 -2.77 -20.21 6.62
CA GLU A 254 -3.05 -19.38 7.82
C GLU A 254 -2.25 -18.05 7.85
N SER A 255 -1.50 -17.75 6.80
CA SER A 255 -0.74 -16.49 6.74
C SER A 255 -1.68 -15.30 6.66
N ASP A 256 -1.31 -14.20 7.34
CA ASP A 256 -2.04 -12.93 7.29
C ASP A 256 -1.87 -12.21 5.95
N THR A 257 -0.83 -12.53 5.21
CA THR A 257 -0.54 -11.97 3.90
C THR A 257 -0.38 -13.07 2.85
N LEU A 258 -0.67 -12.73 1.62
CA LEU A 258 -0.47 -13.53 0.42
C LEU A 258 0.31 -12.69 -0.58
N CYS A 259 1.42 -13.23 -1.06
CA CYS A 259 2.16 -12.65 -2.16
C CYS A 259 2.00 -13.53 -3.41
N VAL A 260 1.67 -12.93 -4.54
CA VAL A 260 1.58 -13.61 -5.83
C VAL A 260 2.67 -13.13 -6.77
N MET A 261 3.23 -14.07 -7.51
CA MET A 261 4.11 -13.82 -8.65
C MET A 261 3.35 -14.17 -9.92
N LEU A 262 3.15 -13.16 -10.74
CA LEU A 262 2.36 -13.21 -11.96
C LEU A 262 3.26 -12.98 -13.17
N ARG A 263 3.03 -13.66 -14.27
CA ARG A 263 3.77 -13.55 -15.51
C ARG A 263 2.88 -13.04 -16.66
N LYS A 264 3.41 -12.10 -17.43
CA LYS A 264 2.84 -11.64 -18.70
C LYS A 264 3.08 -12.65 -19.81
#